data_4691ae29e77740914a8095013a7276cd
#
_entry.id   4691ae29e77740914a8095013a7276cd
#
_cell.length_a   1.000
_cell.length_b   1.000
_cell.length_c   1.000
_cell.angle_alpha   90.00
_cell.angle_beta   90.00
_cell.angle_gamma   90.00
#
_symmetry.space_group_name_H-M   'P 1'
#
loop_
_entity.id
_entity.type
_entity.pdbx_description
1 polymer ?
#
loop_
_entity_poly.entity_id
_entity_poly.type
_entity_poly.pdbx_seq_one_letter_code
_entity_poly.pdbx_strand_id
1 'polypeptide(L)'
;MYVVKSPLSDENLKTVSEALQGALVDLIDLSLVAKQIHWNVVGPRFRSVHLQLDEVVSTARTHSDTVAERAAALGVSPDGRAATVAVGSGIGVTPEGWVDDAAAVSALVDALGAVIARMRERIAATEEPDPVTQDIIITITADLEKHHWMFQAANG
;
A
#
# COMPACT_ATOMS: atom_id res chain seq x y z
N MET A 1 -5.15 25.77 -19.39
CA MET A 1 -4.68 24.65 -18.55
C MET A 1 -5.17 24.92 -17.15
N TYR A 2 -5.91 24.00 -16.56
CA TYR A 2 -6.36 24.12 -15.17
C TYR A 2 -5.19 23.80 -14.24
N VAL A 3 -4.91 24.68 -13.29
CA VAL A 3 -3.80 24.51 -12.34
C VAL A 3 -4.32 24.63 -10.92
N VAL A 4 -4.18 23.56 -10.15
CA VAL A 4 -4.41 23.57 -8.71
C VAL A 4 -3.15 24.15 -8.06
N LYS A 5 -3.33 25.14 -7.18
CA LYS A 5 -2.22 25.73 -6.44
C LYS A 5 -2.01 25.00 -5.12
N SER A 6 -0.80 24.52 -4.90
CA SER A 6 -0.41 23.93 -3.62
C SER A 6 -0.34 24.99 -2.51
N PRO A 7 -0.71 24.64 -1.27
CA PRO A 7 -0.42 25.47 -0.10
C PRO A 7 1.04 25.33 0.38
N LEU A 8 1.80 24.38 -0.15
CA LEU A 8 3.17 24.07 0.24
C LEU A 8 4.18 24.86 -0.58
N SER A 9 5.39 25.07 -0.04
CA SER A 9 6.53 25.55 -0.81
C SER A 9 6.95 24.51 -1.86
N ASP A 10 7.66 24.93 -2.91
CA ASP A 10 8.12 24.02 -3.97
C ASP A 10 9.00 22.88 -3.42
N GLU A 11 9.85 23.16 -2.43
CA GLU A 11 10.71 22.17 -1.78
C GLU A 11 9.89 21.14 -1.01
N ASN A 12 8.95 21.60 -0.17
CA ASN A 12 8.07 20.71 0.59
C ASN A 12 7.16 19.91 -0.34
N LEU A 13 6.63 20.54 -1.38
CA LEU A 13 5.78 19.86 -2.36
C LEU A 13 6.52 18.74 -3.07
N LYS A 14 7.80 18.92 -3.40
CA LYS A 14 8.62 17.87 -4.00
C LYS A 14 8.72 16.66 -3.08
N THR A 15 9.11 16.85 -1.81
CA THR A 15 9.23 15.77 -0.82
C THR A 15 7.90 15.03 -0.60
N VAL A 16 6.82 15.80 -0.44
CA VAL A 16 5.48 15.25 -0.21
C VAL A 16 4.97 14.49 -1.43
N SER A 17 5.21 15.00 -2.64
CA SER A 17 4.78 14.33 -3.87
C SER A 17 5.50 13.00 -4.10
N GLU A 18 6.80 12.93 -3.79
CA GLU A 18 7.57 11.68 -3.85
C GLU A 18 7.05 10.63 -2.84
N ALA A 19 6.72 11.07 -1.63
CA ALA A 19 6.13 10.20 -0.60
C ALA A 19 4.75 9.67 -1.01
N LEU A 20 3.87 10.53 -1.52
CA LEU A 20 2.53 10.14 -1.98
C LEU A 20 2.59 9.22 -3.20
N GLN A 21 3.44 9.53 -4.19
CA GLN A 21 3.60 8.70 -5.38
C GLN A 21 4.10 7.30 -5.03
N GLY A 22 5.10 7.19 -4.14
CA GLY A 22 5.60 5.90 -3.68
C GLY A 22 4.57 5.12 -2.87
N ALA A 23 3.78 5.80 -2.02
CA ALA A 23 2.70 5.17 -1.28
C ALA A 23 1.60 4.64 -2.22
N LEU A 24 1.20 5.42 -3.23
CA LEU A 24 0.22 5.02 -4.24
C LEU A 24 0.65 3.73 -4.96
N VAL A 25 1.88 3.68 -5.43
CA VAL A 25 2.42 2.52 -6.15
C VAL A 25 2.44 1.26 -5.28
N ASP A 26 2.92 1.38 -4.04
CA ASP A 26 2.98 0.25 -3.11
C ASP A 26 1.58 -0.27 -2.74
N LEU A 27 0.60 0.61 -2.53
CA LEU A 27 -0.78 0.23 -2.21
C LEU A 27 -1.49 -0.42 -3.39
N ILE A 28 -1.30 0.09 -4.61
CA ILE A 28 -1.87 -0.55 -5.82
C ILE A 28 -1.31 -1.96 -5.97
N ASP A 29 0.01 -2.12 -5.87
CA ASP A 29 0.63 -3.44 -6.01
C ASP A 29 0.23 -4.39 -4.88
N LEU A 30 0.14 -3.91 -3.63
CA LEU A 30 -0.37 -4.71 -2.52
C LEU A 30 -1.77 -5.26 -2.82
N SER A 31 -2.65 -4.46 -3.44
CA SER A 31 -3.98 -4.91 -3.84
C SER A 31 -3.94 -6.00 -4.91
N LEU A 32 -2.99 -5.91 -5.85
CA LEU A 32 -2.79 -6.91 -6.91
C LEU A 32 -2.21 -8.21 -6.34
N VAL A 33 -1.19 -8.11 -5.50
CA VAL A 33 -0.55 -9.25 -4.81
C VAL A 33 -1.56 -10.00 -3.95
N ALA A 34 -2.30 -9.29 -3.10
CA ALA A 34 -3.31 -9.91 -2.26
C ALA A 34 -4.41 -10.59 -3.09
N LYS A 35 -4.81 -9.99 -4.22
CA LYS A 35 -5.83 -10.57 -5.09
C LYS A 35 -5.30 -11.76 -5.89
N GLN A 36 -4.05 -11.75 -6.30
CA GLN A 36 -3.39 -12.88 -6.94
C GLN A 36 -3.36 -14.10 -5.99
N ILE A 37 -2.97 -13.89 -4.73
CA ILE A 37 -2.96 -14.95 -3.71
C ILE A 37 -4.39 -15.43 -3.40
N HIS A 38 -5.35 -14.50 -3.28
CA HIS A 38 -6.75 -14.79 -3.04
C HIS A 38 -7.36 -15.77 -4.06
N TRP A 39 -7.02 -15.64 -5.34
CA TRP A 39 -7.49 -16.53 -6.39
C TRP A 39 -6.81 -17.90 -6.36
N ASN A 40 -5.61 -18.01 -5.82
CA ASN A 40 -4.75 -19.18 -5.95
C ASN A 40 -4.53 -19.95 -4.65
N VAL A 41 -5.00 -19.43 -3.51
CA VAL A 41 -4.86 -20.14 -2.23
C VAL A 41 -5.68 -21.43 -2.20
N VAL A 42 -5.07 -22.49 -1.66
CA VAL A 42 -5.69 -23.79 -1.43
C VAL A 42 -5.32 -24.32 -0.04
N GLY A 43 -6.06 -25.28 0.49
CA GLY A 43 -5.73 -25.94 1.76
C GLY A 43 -6.85 -25.89 2.80
N PRO A 44 -6.62 -26.45 3.98
CA PRO A 44 -7.64 -26.55 5.04
C PRO A 44 -8.21 -25.22 5.51
N ARG A 45 -7.41 -24.15 5.47
CA ARG A 45 -7.81 -22.79 5.87
C ARG A 45 -8.25 -21.92 4.68
N PHE A 46 -8.47 -22.54 3.50
CA PHE A 46 -8.82 -21.82 2.25
C PHE A 46 -9.81 -20.69 2.48
N ARG A 47 -10.99 -20.98 3.07
CA ARG A 47 -12.05 -20.00 3.18
C ARG A 47 -11.67 -18.81 4.04
N SER A 48 -11.03 -19.02 5.18
CA SER A 48 -10.64 -17.93 6.08
C SER A 48 -9.56 -17.06 5.48
N VAL A 49 -8.52 -17.63 4.88
CA VAL A 49 -7.44 -16.90 4.23
C VAL A 49 -7.95 -16.16 3.00
N HIS A 50 -8.76 -16.81 2.16
CA HIS A 50 -9.37 -16.22 0.97
C HIS A 50 -10.19 -14.96 1.29
N LEU A 51 -11.04 -15.01 2.32
CA LEU A 51 -11.84 -13.86 2.74
C LEU A 51 -10.99 -12.76 3.38
N GLN A 52 -10.00 -13.12 4.20
CA GLN A 52 -9.11 -12.16 4.84
C GLN A 52 -8.23 -11.42 3.82
N LEU A 53 -7.82 -12.08 2.74
CA LEU A 53 -7.11 -11.43 1.63
C LEU A 53 -7.97 -10.35 0.95
N ASP A 54 -9.28 -10.55 0.81
CA ASP A 54 -10.19 -9.54 0.27
C ASP A 54 -10.31 -8.29 1.17
N GLU A 55 -10.19 -8.46 2.48
CA GLU A 55 -10.14 -7.32 3.41
C GLU A 55 -8.89 -6.46 3.17
N VAL A 56 -7.74 -7.09 2.92
CA VAL A 56 -6.50 -6.36 2.55
C VAL A 56 -6.67 -5.65 1.21
N VAL A 57 -7.25 -6.32 0.21
CA VAL A 57 -7.53 -5.70 -1.11
C VAL A 57 -8.41 -4.46 -0.94
N SER A 58 -9.47 -4.53 -0.15
CA SER A 58 -10.38 -3.42 0.12
C SER A 58 -9.66 -2.26 0.79
N THR A 59 -8.87 -2.54 1.83
CA THR A 59 -8.07 -1.53 2.55
C THR A 59 -7.06 -0.86 1.61
N ALA A 60 -6.29 -1.63 0.86
CA ALA A 60 -5.28 -1.11 -0.05
C ALA A 60 -5.88 -0.23 -1.15
N ARG A 61 -7.01 -0.62 -1.73
CA ARG A 61 -7.72 0.17 -2.76
C ARG A 61 -8.29 1.46 -2.21
N THR A 62 -8.92 1.43 -1.04
CA THR A 62 -9.45 2.63 -0.37
C THR A 62 -8.32 3.62 -0.09
N HIS A 63 -7.20 3.16 0.42
CA HIS A 63 -6.06 4.02 0.72
C HIS A 63 -5.32 4.50 -0.54
N SER A 64 -5.30 3.72 -1.62
CA SER A 64 -4.78 4.18 -2.93
C SER A 64 -5.54 5.41 -3.42
N ASP A 65 -6.86 5.41 -3.31
CA ASP A 65 -7.72 6.53 -3.68
C ASP A 65 -7.42 7.76 -2.81
N THR A 66 -7.37 7.59 -1.50
CA THR A 66 -7.05 8.66 -0.55
C THR A 66 -5.70 9.33 -0.86
N VAL A 67 -4.67 8.54 -1.16
CA VAL A 67 -3.33 9.03 -1.47
C VAL A 67 -3.31 9.76 -2.82
N ALA A 68 -3.95 9.21 -3.85
CA ALA A 68 -4.04 9.83 -5.17
C ALA A 68 -4.79 11.15 -5.12
N GLU A 69 -5.92 11.20 -4.41
CA GLU A 69 -6.70 12.43 -4.24
C GLU A 69 -5.95 13.48 -3.42
N ARG A 70 -5.16 13.07 -2.40
CA ARG A 70 -4.28 13.99 -1.66
C ARG A 70 -3.24 14.61 -2.59
N ALA A 71 -2.58 13.83 -3.45
CA ALA A 71 -1.64 14.34 -4.43
C ALA A 71 -2.31 15.33 -5.38
N ALA A 72 -3.48 15.01 -5.92
CA ALA A 72 -4.25 15.89 -6.79
C ALA A 72 -4.66 17.19 -6.08
N ALA A 73 -5.07 17.14 -4.82
CA ALA A 73 -5.42 18.30 -4.01
C ALA A 73 -4.22 19.24 -3.76
N LEU A 74 -3.00 18.70 -3.76
CA LEU A 74 -1.75 19.46 -3.68
C LEU A 74 -1.25 19.96 -5.05
N GLY A 75 -2.00 19.73 -6.13
CA GLY A 75 -1.63 20.17 -7.49
C GLY A 75 -0.64 19.23 -8.20
N VAL A 76 -0.47 18.01 -7.69
CA VAL A 76 0.40 16.96 -8.27
C VAL A 76 -0.45 15.91 -8.96
N SER A 77 -0.11 15.56 -10.20
CA SER A 77 -0.78 14.49 -10.94
C SER A 77 -0.28 13.12 -10.47
N PRO A 78 -1.11 12.28 -9.82
CA PRO A 78 -0.71 10.93 -9.43
C PRO A 78 -0.59 10.02 -10.63
N ASP A 79 0.35 9.07 -10.59
CA ASP A 79 0.54 8.05 -11.62
C ASP A 79 0.38 6.64 -11.07
N GLY A 80 -0.81 6.07 -11.27
CA GLY A 80 -1.18 4.69 -10.90
C GLY A 80 -1.20 3.72 -12.08
N ARG A 81 -0.58 4.04 -13.23
CA ARG A 81 -0.55 3.15 -14.38
C ARG A 81 0.23 1.87 -14.09
N ALA A 82 -0.19 0.76 -14.70
CA ALA A 82 0.42 -0.56 -14.48
C ALA A 82 1.94 -0.58 -14.70
N ALA A 83 2.46 0.10 -15.72
CA ALA A 83 3.90 0.17 -15.98
C ALA A 83 4.65 0.90 -14.85
N THR A 84 4.09 1.97 -14.32
CA THR A 84 4.66 2.74 -13.20
C THR A 84 4.65 1.92 -11.92
N VAL A 85 3.56 1.20 -11.66
CA VAL A 85 3.43 0.30 -10.50
C VAL A 85 4.46 -0.82 -10.58
N ALA A 86 4.60 -1.48 -11.72
CA ALA A 86 5.53 -2.60 -11.91
C ALA A 86 7.00 -2.21 -11.66
N VAL A 87 7.39 -0.96 -12.00
CA VAL A 87 8.76 -0.47 -11.78
C VAL A 87 8.99 0.06 -10.38
N GLY A 88 7.98 0.68 -9.78
CA GLY A 88 8.14 1.44 -8.53
C GLY A 88 7.80 0.69 -7.26
N SER A 89 7.12 -0.46 -7.34
CA SER A 89 6.72 -1.23 -6.15
C SER A 89 7.91 -1.73 -5.35
N GLY A 90 7.79 -1.66 -4.02
CA GLY A 90 8.74 -2.25 -3.08
C GLY A 90 8.40 -3.68 -2.65
N ILE A 91 7.34 -4.27 -3.18
CA ILE A 91 6.95 -5.65 -2.89
C ILE A 91 7.85 -6.61 -3.69
N GLY A 92 8.34 -7.64 -3.01
CA GLY A 92 9.18 -8.67 -3.62
C GLY A 92 8.39 -9.67 -4.47
N VAL A 93 8.97 -10.86 -4.65
CA VAL A 93 8.38 -11.91 -5.48
C VAL A 93 7.06 -12.40 -4.90
N THR A 94 6.02 -12.41 -5.73
CA THR A 94 4.72 -13.01 -5.40
C THR A 94 4.67 -14.45 -5.89
N PRO A 95 4.08 -15.40 -5.13
CA PRO A 95 3.92 -16.77 -5.58
C PRO A 95 3.13 -16.88 -6.89
N GLU A 96 3.59 -17.76 -7.77
CA GLU A 96 2.90 -18.12 -9.02
C GLU A 96 2.12 -19.43 -8.86
N GLY A 97 0.97 -19.52 -9.52
CA GLY A 97 0.14 -20.73 -9.52
C GLY A 97 -0.54 -20.99 -8.16
N TRP A 98 -0.91 -22.26 -7.92
CA TRP A 98 -1.56 -22.67 -6.68
C TRP A 98 -0.60 -22.57 -5.50
N VAL A 99 -1.07 -22.03 -4.39
CA VAL A 99 -0.28 -21.82 -3.17
C VAL A 99 -1.05 -22.35 -1.96
N ASP A 100 -0.39 -23.16 -1.12
CA ASP A 100 -1.02 -23.61 0.13
C ASP A 100 -1.25 -22.45 1.10
N ASP A 101 -2.20 -22.63 2.02
CA ASP A 101 -2.65 -21.56 2.89
C ASP A 101 -1.57 -21.05 3.85
N ALA A 102 -0.61 -21.86 4.26
CA ALA A 102 0.50 -21.43 5.11
C ALA A 102 1.49 -20.55 4.31
N ALA A 103 1.83 -20.99 3.10
CA ALA A 103 2.68 -20.22 2.19
C ALA A 103 2.00 -18.91 1.74
N ALA A 104 0.70 -18.94 1.50
CA ALA A 104 -0.11 -17.76 1.17
C ALA A 104 -0.05 -16.70 2.29
N VAL A 105 -0.24 -17.14 3.54
CA VAL A 105 -0.14 -16.25 4.72
C VAL A 105 1.28 -15.68 4.85
N SER A 106 2.32 -16.51 4.70
CA SER A 106 3.72 -16.04 4.77
C SER A 106 4.04 -15.02 3.69
N ALA A 107 3.62 -15.27 2.45
CA ALA A 107 3.84 -14.33 1.34
C ALA A 107 3.17 -12.98 1.58
N LEU A 108 1.96 -12.98 2.17
CA LEU A 108 1.30 -11.72 2.48
C LEU A 108 1.92 -10.99 3.68
N VAL A 109 2.40 -11.73 4.69
CA VAL A 109 3.17 -11.13 5.81
C VAL A 109 4.40 -10.40 5.27
N ASP A 110 5.14 -11.02 4.35
CA ASP A 110 6.32 -10.40 3.74
C ASP A 110 5.95 -9.17 2.91
N ALA A 111 4.90 -9.25 2.09
CA ALA A 111 4.43 -8.13 1.27
C ALA A 111 3.97 -6.94 2.14
N LEU A 112 3.15 -7.18 3.17
CA LEU A 112 2.72 -6.17 4.12
C LEU A 112 3.93 -5.56 4.86
N GLY A 113 4.86 -6.38 5.32
CA GLY A 113 6.08 -5.92 6.01
C GLY A 113 6.91 -4.96 5.15
N ALA A 114 7.10 -5.28 3.86
CA ALA A 114 7.81 -4.42 2.93
C ALA A 114 7.11 -3.06 2.74
N VAL A 115 5.79 -3.06 2.54
CA VAL A 115 5.01 -1.82 2.38
C VAL A 115 5.02 -1.00 3.67
N ILE A 116 4.83 -1.62 4.83
CA ILE A 116 4.84 -0.94 6.14
C ILE A 116 6.18 -0.25 6.40
N ALA A 117 7.29 -0.91 6.12
CA ALA A 117 8.63 -0.32 6.30
C ALA A 117 8.78 0.98 5.48
N ARG A 118 8.36 0.96 4.21
CA ARG A 118 8.38 2.13 3.33
C ARG A 118 7.39 3.22 3.75
N MET A 119 6.22 2.84 4.29
CA MET A 119 5.27 3.81 4.85
C MET A 119 5.84 4.54 6.07
N ARG A 120 6.54 3.83 6.96
CA ARG A 120 7.19 4.44 8.12
C ARG A 120 8.32 5.42 7.73
N GLU A 121 9.08 5.14 6.68
CA GLU A 121 10.04 6.10 6.11
C GLU A 121 9.33 7.36 5.59
N ARG A 122 8.18 7.20 4.92
CA ARG A 122 7.36 8.33 4.42
C ARG A 122 6.73 9.15 5.54
N ILE A 123 6.34 8.52 6.65
CA ILE A 123 5.87 9.24 7.86
C ILE A 123 6.95 10.21 8.33
N ALA A 124 8.19 9.72 8.47
CA ALA A 124 9.32 10.56 8.89
C ALA A 124 9.63 11.66 7.86
N ALA A 125 9.60 11.34 6.57
CA ALA A 125 9.88 12.30 5.50
C ALA A 125 8.84 13.43 5.38
N THR A 126 7.59 13.20 5.79
CA THR A 126 6.49 14.17 5.65
C THR A 126 6.20 14.97 6.94
N GLU A 127 6.88 14.67 8.04
CA GLU A 127 6.65 15.32 9.35
C GLU A 127 6.76 16.83 9.29
N GLU A 128 7.89 17.35 8.82
CA GLU A 128 8.13 18.80 8.70
C GLU A 128 7.47 19.39 7.45
N PRO A 129 7.55 18.76 6.25
CA PRO A 129 7.01 19.32 5.03
C PRO A 129 5.49 19.47 5.01
N ASP A 130 4.74 18.51 5.52
CA ASP A 130 3.28 18.54 5.51
C ASP A 130 2.65 17.57 6.54
N PRO A 131 2.35 18.06 7.76
CA PRO A 131 1.70 17.24 8.78
C PRO A 131 0.34 16.65 8.38
N VAL A 132 -0.37 17.27 7.43
CA VAL A 132 -1.65 16.76 6.94
C VAL A 132 -1.44 15.49 6.11
N THR A 133 -0.44 15.48 5.22
CA THR A 133 -0.06 14.25 4.49
C THR A 133 0.53 13.22 5.44
N GLN A 134 1.33 13.61 6.41
CA GLN A 134 1.85 12.71 7.43
C GLN A 134 0.71 11.98 8.18
N ASP A 135 -0.32 12.68 8.61
CA ASP A 135 -1.48 12.11 9.31
C ASP A 135 -2.21 11.05 8.45
N ILE A 136 -2.38 11.32 7.17
CA ILE A 136 -2.93 10.36 6.21
C ILE A 136 -2.06 9.08 6.15
N ILE A 137 -0.75 9.23 6.01
CA ILE A 137 0.17 8.08 5.92
C ILE A 137 0.22 7.31 7.26
N ILE A 138 0.14 7.99 8.41
CA ILE A 138 0.03 7.36 9.74
C ILE A 138 -1.22 6.48 9.81
N THR A 139 -2.36 7.00 9.40
CA THR A 139 -3.64 6.25 9.39
C THR A 139 -3.54 5.00 8.51
N ILE A 140 -3.02 5.15 7.29
CA ILE A 140 -2.78 4.03 6.37
C ILE A 140 -1.88 2.97 7.01
N THR A 141 -0.77 3.42 7.61
CA THR A 141 0.21 2.51 8.24
C THR A 141 -0.42 1.73 9.38
N ALA A 142 -1.23 2.37 10.23
CA ALA A 142 -1.93 1.69 11.33
C ALA A 142 -2.87 0.58 10.81
N ASP A 143 -3.60 0.82 9.74
CA ASP A 143 -4.47 -0.19 9.13
C ASP A 143 -3.67 -1.36 8.53
N LEU A 144 -2.56 -1.08 7.85
CA LEU A 144 -1.69 -2.13 7.30
C LEU A 144 -1.03 -2.96 8.41
N GLU A 145 -0.58 -2.34 9.49
CA GLU A 145 -0.01 -3.03 10.66
C GLU A 145 -1.03 -3.93 11.35
N LYS A 146 -2.30 -3.51 11.39
CA LYS A 146 -3.39 -4.36 11.89
C LYS A 146 -3.57 -5.61 11.04
N HIS A 147 -3.58 -5.50 9.71
CA HIS A 147 -3.62 -6.66 8.83
C HIS A 147 -2.38 -7.54 9.00
N HIS A 148 -1.20 -6.95 9.06
CA HIS A 148 0.06 -7.65 9.26
C HIS A 148 0.04 -8.49 10.55
N TRP A 149 -0.39 -7.90 11.67
CA TRP A 149 -0.58 -8.62 12.92
C TRP A 149 -1.54 -9.81 12.78
N MET A 150 -2.71 -9.61 12.16
CA MET A 150 -3.70 -10.69 12.00
C MET A 150 -3.17 -11.86 11.16
N PHE A 151 -2.41 -11.58 10.08
CA PHE A 151 -1.80 -12.62 9.26
C PHE A 151 -0.64 -13.33 9.98
N GLN A 152 0.19 -12.62 10.75
CA GLN A 152 1.21 -13.25 11.58
C GLN A 152 0.59 -14.20 12.61
N ALA A 153 -0.46 -13.78 13.30
CA ALA A 153 -1.17 -14.59 14.28
C ALA A 153 -1.82 -15.86 13.67
N ALA A 154 -2.14 -15.85 12.40
CA ALA A 154 -2.69 -17.02 11.69
C ALA A 154 -1.66 -18.11 11.40
N ASN A 155 -0.35 -17.82 11.49
CA ASN A 155 0.76 -18.76 11.27
C ASN A 155 1.46 -19.21 12.58
N GLY A 156 0.99 -18.74 13.72
CA GLY A 156 1.51 -19.09 15.03
C GLY A 156 1.06 -20.47 15.54
#